data_b712f615693bd7a5949a0862a29366fb
#
_entry.id   b712f615693bd7a5949a0862a29366fb
#
_cell.length_a   1.000
_cell.length_b   1.000
_cell.length_c   1.000
_cell.angle_alpha   90.00
_cell.angle_beta   90.00
_cell.angle_gamma   90.00
#
_symmetry.space_group_name_H-M   'P 1'
#
loop_
_entity.id
_entity.type
_entity.pdbx_description
1 polymer ?
#
loop_
_entity_poly.entity_id
_entity_poly.type
_entity_poly.pdbx_seq_one_letter_code
_entity_poly.pdbx_strand_id
1 'polypeptide(L)'
;PWVLEREKPLGVFGPKGIRNMAQHLLSAYAVDIDFRLHGFERANENGYKVEATEIEPGVIYEDERVTVEAFTVSHGTLESYGYKFTTKDGKTVVISGDTAPLDIVAEKAKNCDILLHEVEYAAGIAAREPKWQKYHREVHTLSTDLAEVAEKAQPKLRCKNQRPEKLRRWCGR
;
A
#
# COMPACT_ATOMS: atom_id res chain seq x y z
N PRO A 1 7.11 16.43 -4.75
CA PRO A 1 6.43 17.02 -3.62
C PRO A 1 7.19 18.12 -2.93
N TRP A 2 8.42 17.91 -2.35
CA TRP A 2 9.20 19.00 -1.77
C TRP A 2 9.58 20.07 -2.82
N VAL A 3 10.11 19.66 -3.93
CA VAL A 3 10.44 20.55 -5.07
C VAL A 3 9.20 21.18 -5.74
N LEU A 4 8.00 20.75 -5.35
CA LEU A 4 6.71 21.36 -5.70
C LEU A 4 6.13 22.13 -4.51
N GLU A 5 6.98 22.78 -3.73
CA GLU A 5 6.65 23.72 -2.65
C GLU A 5 5.92 23.10 -1.43
N ARG A 6 6.08 21.79 -1.18
CA ARG A 6 5.60 21.25 0.08
C ARG A 6 6.45 21.78 1.23
N GLU A 7 5.83 22.48 2.16
CA GLU A 7 6.49 23.10 3.32
C GLU A 7 6.43 22.23 4.59
N LYS A 8 5.55 21.21 4.61
CA LYS A 8 5.41 20.32 5.77
C LYS A 8 6.26 19.05 5.57
N PRO A 9 6.80 18.46 6.65
CA PRO A 9 7.40 17.13 6.60
C PRO A 9 6.46 16.09 6.00
N LEU A 10 7.03 15.03 5.42
CA LEU A 10 6.26 13.88 4.96
C LEU A 10 5.98 12.95 6.13
N GLY A 11 4.72 12.78 6.49
CA GLY A 11 4.29 11.71 7.40
C GLY A 11 4.40 10.35 6.70
N VAL A 12 5.08 9.41 7.34
CA VAL A 12 5.24 8.02 6.86
C VAL A 12 4.87 7.08 7.99
N PHE A 13 3.97 6.13 7.70
CA PHE A 13 3.50 5.12 8.63
C PHE A 13 3.85 3.75 8.08
N GLY A 14 4.45 2.87 8.90
CA GLY A 14 4.87 1.56 8.42
C GLY A 14 5.33 0.64 9.54
N PRO A 15 5.76 -0.58 9.17
CA PRO A 15 6.21 -1.58 10.11
C PRO A 15 7.48 -1.17 10.84
N LYS A 16 7.86 -1.95 11.83
CA LYS A 16 9.12 -1.80 12.57
C LYS A 16 10.31 -1.65 11.59
N GLY A 17 11.15 -0.66 11.85
CA GLY A 17 12.30 -0.32 10.98
C GLY A 17 12.05 0.80 9.97
N ILE A 18 10.80 1.27 9.79
CA ILE A 18 10.49 2.36 8.85
C ILE A 18 11.23 3.66 9.19
N ARG A 19 11.45 3.94 10.48
CA ARG A 19 12.21 5.12 10.93
C ARG A 19 13.65 5.07 10.44
N ASN A 20 14.29 3.90 10.64
CA ASN A 20 15.66 3.69 10.22
C ASN A 20 15.81 3.76 8.69
N MET A 21 14.87 3.15 7.96
CA MET A 21 14.83 3.22 6.49
C MET A 21 14.71 4.67 6.02
N ALA A 22 13.78 5.45 6.57
CA ALA A 22 13.58 6.85 6.22
C ALA A 22 14.85 7.68 6.46
N GLN A 23 15.51 7.49 7.60
CA GLN A 23 16.76 8.18 7.95
C GLN A 23 17.89 7.86 6.95
N HIS A 24 18.06 6.58 6.59
CA HIS A 24 19.07 6.16 5.62
C HIS A 24 18.80 6.70 4.21
N LEU A 25 17.53 6.74 3.80
CA LEU A 25 17.14 7.35 2.52
C LEU A 25 17.48 8.84 2.50
N LEU A 26 17.15 9.60 3.53
CA LEU A 26 17.51 11.00 3.61
C LEU A 26 19.04 11.20 3.60
N SER A 27 19.78 10.33 4.28
CA SER A 27 21.25 10.36 4.27
C SER A 27 21.82 10.07 2.87
N ALA A 28 21.23 9.14 2.14
CA ALA A 28 21.65 8.83 0.75
C ALA A 28 21.42 10.01 -0.20
N TYR A 29 20.40 10.84 0.06
CA TYR A 29 20.09 12.03 -0.73
C TYR A 29 20.66 13.33 -0.16
N ALA A 30 21.58 13.26 0.82
CA ALA A 30 22.11 14.45 1.52
C ALA A 30 22.68 15.50 0.56
N VAL A 31 23.41 15.09 -0.48
CA VAL A 31 24.00 16.00 -1.47
C VAL A 31 22.92 16.72 -2.29
N ASP A 32 21.89 16.01 -2.73
CA ASP A 32 20.75 16.61 -3.46
C ASP A 32 19.96 17.57 -2.56
N ILE A 33 19.74 17.18 -1.31
CA ILE A 33 19.06 18.02 -0.31
C ILE A 33 19.85 19.32 -0.09
N ASP A 34 21.15 19.24 0.15
CA ASP A 34 22.01 20.39 0.35
C ASP A 34 22.00 21.34 -0.86
N PHE A 35 22.12 20.77 -2.07
CA PHE A 35 22.06 21.55 -3.31
C PHE A 35 20.72 22.31 -3.45
N ARG A 36 19.60 21.69 -3.08
CA ARG A 36 18.27 22.32 -3.16
C ARG A 36 18.06 23.39 -2.09
N LEU A 37 18.60 23.17 -0.90
CA LEU A 37 18.52 24.15 0.21
C LEU A 37 19.38 25.39 -0.06
N HIS A 38 20.62 25.20 -0.49
CA HIS A 38 21.65 26.24 -0.54
C HIS A 38 22.02 26.68 -1.96
N GLY A 39 21.55 25.96 -2.99
CA GLY A 39 21.76 26.29 -4.39
C GLY A 39 20.80 27.36 -4.91
N PHE A 40 20.56 27.35 -6.23
CA PHE A 40 19.71 28.37 -6.88
C PHE A 40 18.22 28.26 -6.56
N GLU A 41 17.72 27.06 -6.26
CA GLU A 41 16.29 26.82 -5.98
C GLU A 41 15.84 27.40 -4.65
N ARG A 42 16.73 27.45 -3.64
CA ARG A 42 16.42 27.94 -2.27
C ARG A 42 15.15 27.30 -1.71
N ALA A 43 15.06 25.97 -1.80
CA ALA A 43 13.91 25.20 -1.34
C ALA A 43 13.71 25.41 0.19
N ASN A 44 12.46 25.26 0.66
CA ASN A 44 12.17 25.39 2.07
C ASN A 44 12.83 24.28 2.91
N GLU A 45 13.13 24.60 4.19
CA GLU A 45 13.91 23.75 5.10
C GLU A 45 13.09 22.61 5.73
N ASN A 46 11.83 22.46 5.43
CA ASN A 46 10.94 21.48 6.08
C ASN A 46 10.42 20.39 5.13
N GLY A 47 10.15 20.73 3.88
CA GLY A 47 9.46 19.83 2.97
C GLY A 47 10.21 18.56 2.59
N TYR A 48 11.54 18.47 2.80
CA TYR A 48 12.30 17.24 2.61
C TYR A 48 12.28 16.33 3.83
N LYS A 49 11.96 16.86 5.01
CA LYS A 49 11.95 16.11 6.27
C LYS A 49 10.91 15.00 6.23
N VAL A 50 11.18 13.92 6.94
CA VAL A 50 10.29 12.76 7.08
C VAL A 50 10.01 12.52 8.56
N GLU A 51 8.73 12.43 8.90
CA GLU A 51 8.24 12.03 10.21
C GLU A 51 7.72 10.60 10.11
N ALA A 52 8.61 9.63 10.39
CA ALA A 52 8.28 8.22 10.29
C ALA A 52 7.76 7.68 11.63
N THR A 53 6.61 7.00 11.57
CA THR A 53 5.96 6.36 12.71
C THR A 53 5.87 4.86 12.47
N GLU A 54 6.42 4.07 13.40
CA GLU A 54 6.20 2.63 13.46
C GLU A 54 4.81 2.39 14.02
N ILE A 55 4.04 1.53 13.35
CA ILE A 55 2.62 1.31 13.65
C ILE A 55 2.36 -0.12 14.10
N GLU A 56 1.24 -0.28 14.79
CA GLU A 56 0.59 -1.56 15.08
C GLU A 56 -0.79 -1.56 14.42
N PRO A 57 -1.46 -2.74 14.27
CA PRO A 57 -2.82 -2.80 13.75
C PRO A 57 -3.78 -1.94 14.57
N GLY A 58 -4.66 -1.22 13.88
CA GLY A 58 -5.63 -0.30 14.47
C GLY A 58 -5.67 1.04 13.75
N VAL A 59 -6.27 2.05 14.36
CA VAL A 59 -6.30 3.41 13.82
C VAL A 59 -4.91 4.04 13.96
N ILE A 60 -4.30 4.35 12.82
CA ILE A 60 -2.93 4.88 12.75
C ILE A 60 -2.89 6.38 12.41
N TYR A 61 -3.98 6.91 11.85
CA TYR A 61 -4.12 8.31 11.49
C TYR A 61 -5.58 8.73 11.52
N GLU A 62 -5.84 9.93 12.00
CA GLU A 62 -7.15 10.55 11.93
C GLU A 62 -7.03 12.07 11.85
N ASP A 63 -7.83 12.68 10.97
CA ASP A 63 -8.00 14.13 10.88
C ASP A 63 -9.48 14.48 10.59
N GLU A 64 -9.75 15.75 10.23
CA GLU A 64 -11.11 16.22 9.90
C GLU A 64 -11.67 15.63 8.60
N ARG A 65 -10.87 14.93 7.78
CA ARG A 65 -11.24 14.38 6.47
C ARG A 65 -11.31 12.86 6.46
N VAL A 66 -10.36 12.20 7.12
CA VAL A 66 -10.19 10.75 6.98
C VAL A 66 -9.70 10.10 8.27
N THR A 67 -10.18 8.89 8.52
CA THR A 67 -9.62 7.95 9.49
C THR A 67 -8.94 6.83 8.72
N VAL A 68 -7.70 6.45 9.09
CA VAL A 68 -6.94 5.37 8.47
C VAL A 68 -6.68 4.28 9.50
N GLU A 69 -7.14 3.08 9.18
CA GLU A 69 -6.92 1.87 9.96
C GLU A 69 -5.93 0.96 9.21
N ALA A 70 -4.89 0.49 9.91
CA ALA A 70 -4.01 -0.57 9.44
C ALA A 70 -4.48 -1.93 9.98
N PHE A 71 -4.36 -2.99 9.18
CA PHE A 71 -4.63 -4.37 9.61
C PHE A 71 -3.54 -5.30 9.05
N THR A 72 -3.17 -6.31 9.83
CA THR A 72 -2.12 -7.25 9.46
C THR A 72 -2.53 -8.07 8.25
N VAL A 73 -1.61 -8.21 7.28
CA VAL A 73 -1.73 -9.11 6.14
C VAL A 73 -0.52 -10.06 6.09
N SER A 74 -0.54 -11.06 5.21
CA SER A 74 0.50 -12.08 5.14
C SER A 74 1.33 -11.94 3.86
N HIS A 75 2.59 -11.55 4.03
CA HIS A 75 3.56 -11.52 2.93
C HIS A 75 4.87 -12.20 3.35
N GLY A 76 4.81 -13.50 3.59
CA GLY A 76 5.92 -14.30 4.08
C GLY A 76 6.33 -13.93 5.50
N THR A 77 7.61 -13.64 5.71
CA THR A 77 8.17 -13.30 7.04
C THR A 77 8.19 -11.79 7.32
N LEU A 78 7.78 -10.97 6.35
CA LEU A 78 7.75 -9.52 6.51
C LEU A 78 6.49 -9.10 7.25
N GLU A 79 6.64 -8.23 8.24
CA GLU A 79 5.53 -7.51 8.83
C GLU A 79 4.88 -6.62 7.76
N SER A 80 3.61 -6.90 7.43
CA SER A 80 2.92 -6.29 6.31
C SER A 80 1.50 -5.88 6.69
N TYR A 81 1.05 -4.77 6.10
CA TYR A 81 -0.24 -4.18 6.42
C TYR A 81 -1.09 -3.92 5.17
N GLY A 82 -2.38 -4.19 5.31
CA GLY A 82 -3.43 -3.58 4.50
C GLY A 82 -3.98 -2.34 5.21
N TYR A 83 -4.64 -1.47 4.46
CA TYR A 83 -5.15 -0.21 4.97
C TYR A 83 -6.61 0.00 4.60
N LYS A 84 -7.41 0.49 5.55
CA LYS A 84 -8.76 0.96 5.33
C LYS A 84 -8.85 2.44 5.60
N PHE A 85 -9.27 3.19 4.60
CA PHE A 85 -9.53 4.62 4.67
C PHE A 85 -11.04 4.84 4.78
N THR A 86 -11.46 5.64 5.75
CA THR A 86 -12.86 6.01 5.94
C THR A 86 -12.95 7.53 5.98
N THR A 87 -13.60 8.14 5.01
CA THR A 87 -13.82 9.59 4.99
C THR A 87 -14.95 9.98 5.94
N LYS A 88 -15.00 11.25 6.36
CA LYS A 88 -16.05 11.73 7.31
C LYS A 88 -17.47 11.68 6.72
N ASP A 89 -17.62 11.64 5.39
CA ASP A 89 -18.90 11.39 4.70
C ASP A 89 -19.21 9.90 4.50
N GLY A 90 -18.42 9.01 5.10
CA GLY A 90 -18.65 7.57 5.14
C GLY A 90 -18.19 6.79 3.91
N LYS A 91 -17.42 7.38 3.00
CA LYS A 91 -16.80 6.63 1.90
C LYS A 91 -15.65 5.79 2.40
N THR A 92 -15.50 4.59 1.83
CA THR A 92 -14.48 3.64 2.27
C THR A 92 -13.65 3.12 1.10
N VAL A 93 -12.33 3.14 1.29
CA VAL A 93 -11.36 2.54 0.37
C VAL A 93 -10.53 1.54 1.17
N VAL A 94 -10.38 0.33 0.64
CA VAL A 94 -9.50 -0.69 1.22
C VAL A 94 -8.41 -1.04 0.25
N ILE A 95 -7.17 -1.05 0.75
CA ILE A 95 -5.95 -1.41 0.00
C ILE A 95 -5.33 -2.60 0.69
N SER A 96 -5.19 -3.73 -0.03
CA SER A 96 -4.66 -4.97 0.56
C SER A 96 -3.17 -4.91 0.90
N GLY A 97 -2.38 -4.13 0.13
CA GLY A 97 -0.95 -4.41 0.04
C GLY A 97 -0.68 -5.73 -0.68
N ASP A 98 0.57 -6.19 -0.70
CA ASP A 98 0.93 -7.54 -1.18
C ASP A 98 0.59 -8.55 -0.07
N THR A 99 -0.18 -9.58 -0.39
CA THR A 99 -0.68 -10.55 0.61
C THR A 99 -1.12 -11.88 0.01
N ALA A 100 -0.90 -12.97 0.72
CA ALA A 100 -1.67 -14.19 0.50
C ALA A 100 -3.17 -13.93 0.73
N PRO A 101 -4.08 -14.76 0.19
CA PRO A 101 -5.52 -14.58 0.39
C PRO A 101 -5.88 -14.76 1.87
N LEU A 102 -6.53 -13.75 2.47
CA LEU A 102 -6.91 -13.74 3.89
C LEU A 102 -8.34 -13.25 4.07
N ASP A 103 -9.08 -13.88 4.97
CA ASP A 103 -10.46 -13.48 5.31
C ASP A 103 -10.53 -12.06 5.89
N ILE A 104 -9.51 -11.62 6.64
CA ILE A 104 -9.45 -10.26 7.19
C ILE A 104 -9.57 -9.17 6.10
N VAL A 105 -9.03 -9.40 4.89
CA VAL A 105 -9.15 -8.45 3.79
C VAL A 105 -10.61 -8.33 3.35
N ALA A 106 -11.31 -9.47 3.20
CA ALA A 106 -12.73 -9.48 2.86
C ALA A 106 -13.60 -8.84 3.95
N GLU A 107 -13.28 -9.07 5.23
CA GLU A 107 -13.97 -8.46 6.38
C GLU A 107 -13.82 -6.93 6.39
N LYS A 108 -12.57 -6.43 6.28
CA LYS A 108 -12.29 -4.99 6.24
C LYS A 108 -12.87 -4.31 5.00
N ALA A 109 -12.95 -5.03 3.87
CA ALA A 109 -13.49 -4.54 2.62
C ALA A 109 -15.01 -4.75 2.47
N LYS A 110 -15.70 -5.28 3.48
CA LYS A 110 -17.14 -5.56 3.39
C LYS A 110 -17.94 -4.31 3.03
N ASN A 111 -18.62 -4.35 1.85
CA ASN A 111 -19.41 -3.26 1.30
C ASN A 111 -18.65 -1.94 1.10
N CYS A 112 -17.32 -1.95 1.01
CA CYS A 112 -16.55 -0.75 0.77
C CYS A 112 -16.87 -0.14 -0.60
N ASP A 113 -16.58 1.15 -0.76
CA ASP A 113 -16.78 1.83 -2.05
C ASP A 113 -15.75 1.35 -3.07
N ILE A 114 -14.49 1.19 -2.65
CA ILE A 114 -13.39 0.75 -3.52
C ILE A 114 -12.55 -0.30 -2.80
N LEU A 115 -12.32 -1.44 -3.44
CA LEU A 115 -11.29 -2.41 -3.07
C LEU A 115 -10.16 -2.37 -4.10
N LEU A 116 -8.97 -1.94 -3.65
CA LEU A 116 -7.72 -2.03 -4.39
C LEU A 116 -6.94 -3.23 -3.85
N HIS A 117 -6.87 -4.30 -4.62
CA HIS A 117 -6.22 -5.54 -4.22
C HIS A 117 -5.13 -5.93 -5.22
N GLU A 118 -4.00 -6.41 -4.71
CA GLU A 118 -2.99 -7.05 -5.54
C GLU A 118 -3.53 -8.32 -6.18
N VAL A 119 -2.97 -8.75 -7.29
CA VAL A 119 -3.33 -10.02 -7.91
C VAL A 119 -2.26 -10.54 -8.84
N GLU A 120 -2.01 -11.84 -8.80
CA GLU A 120 -1.21 -12.55 -9.79
C GLU A 120 -2.07 -13.46 -10.68
N TYR A 121 -1.67 -13.58 -11.94
CA TYR A 121 -2.40 -14.41 -12.92
C TYR A 121 -2.16 -15.90 -12.65
N ALA A 122 -3.18 -16.59 -12.18
CA ALA A 122 -3.11 -17.97 -11.72
C ALA A 122 -2.51 -18.95 -12.75
N ALA A 123 -2.92 -18.87 -14.04
CA ALA A 123 -2.37 -19.73 -15.09
C ALA A 123 -0.90 -19.42 -15.41
N GLY A 124 -0.48 -18.15 -15.28
CA GLY A 124 0.91 -17.77 -15.42
C GLY A 124 1.79 -18.33 -14.31
N ILE A 125 1.29 -18.34 -13.07
CA ILE A 125 1.99 -18.96 -11.94
C ILE A 125 2.02 -20.48 -12.09
N ALA A 126 0.92 -21.12 -12.52
CA ALA A 126 0.87 -22.55 -12.74
C ALA A 126 1.87 -23.07 -13.81
N ALA A 127 2.31 -22.21 -14.73
CA ALA A 127 3.30 -22.53 -15.74
C ALA A 127 4.77 -22.38 -15.25
N ARG A 128 5.00 -21.87 -14.02
CA ARG A 128 6.33 -21.70 -13.45
C ARG A 128 6.85 -23.01 -12.82
N GLU A 129 8.13 -23.03 -12.48
CA GLU A 129 8.71 -24.14 -11.71
C GLU A 129 8.02 -24.29 -10.33
N PRO A 130 7.89 -25.50 -9.76
CA PRO A 130 7.16 -25.77 -8.52
C PRO A 130 7.56 -24.87 -7.33
N LYS A 131 8.86 -24.57 -7.20
CA LYS A 131 9.37 -23.68 -6.13
C LYS A 131 8.78 -22.27 -6.20
N TRP A 132 8.61 -21.75 -7.43
CA TRP A 132 8.03 -20.44 -7.65
C TRP A 132 6.51 -20.45 -7.52
N GLN A 133 5.85 -21.54 -7.92
CA GLN A 133 4.43 -21.71 -7.67
C GLN A 133 4.12 -21.69 -6.18
N LYS A 134 4.93 -22.41 -5.37
CA LYS A 134 4.81 -22.43 -3.91
C LYS A 134 5.02 -21.02 -3.33
N TYR A 135 6.13 -20.36 -3.67
CA TYR A 135 6.45 -19.02 -3.19
C TYR A 135 5.32 -18.03 -3.45
N HIS A 136 4.84 -17.92 -4.70
CA HIS A 136 3.80 -16.96 -5.05
C HIS A 136 2.47 -17.23 -4.34
N ARG A 137 2.12 -18.49 -4.10
CA ARG A 137 0.90 -18.84 -3.34
C ARG A 137 1.00 -18.51 -1.84
N GLU A 138 2.20 -18.49 -1.30
CA GLU A 138 2.42 -18.18 0.13
C GLU A 138 2.45 -16.68 0.42
N VAL A 139 2.71 -15.83 -0.60
CA VAL A 139 2.91 -14.40 -0.39
C VAL A 139 2.00 -13.50 -1.23
N HIS A 140 1.32 -14.05 -2.24
CA HIS A 140 0.45 -13.29 -3.14
C HIS A 140 -0.92 -13.93 -3.33
N THR A 141 -1.88 -13.13 -3.75
CA THR A 141 -3.24 -13.58 -4.07
C THR A 141 -3.36 -13.87 -5.57
N LEU A 142 -3.75 -15.10 -5.90
CA LEU A 142 -4.01 -15.47 -7.30
C LEU A 142 -5.36 -14.94 -7.78
N SER A 143 -5.52 -14.82 -9.10
CA SER A 143 -6.75 -14.30 -9.69
C SER A 143 -8.01 -15.14 -9.37
N THR A 144 -7.85 -16.43 -9.09
CA THR A 144 -8.90 -17.32 -8.60
C THR A 144 -9.33 -16.95 -7.17
N ASP A 145 -8.36 -16.76 -6.30
CA ASP A 145 -8.58 -16.50 -4.88
C ASP A 145 -9.13 -15.07 -4.66
N LEU A 146 -8.69 -14.10 -5.49
CA LEU A 146 -9.25 -12.75 -5.49
C LEU A 146 -10.75 -12.76 -5.83
N ALA A 147 -11.21 -13.67 -6.68
CA ALA A 147 -12.64 -13.77 -6.98
C ALA A 147 -13.44 -14.11 -5.71
N GLU A 148 -12.94 -15.04 -4.88
CA GLU A 148 -13.55 -15.41 -3.60
C GLU A 148 -13.55 -14.27 -2.58
N VAL A 149 -12.39 -13.58 -2.44
CA VAL A 149 -12.28 -12.38 -1.59
C VAL A 149 -13.30 -11.33 -2.02
N ALA A 150 -13.42 -11.07 -3.31
CA ALA A 150 -14.34 -10.07 -3.83
C ALA A 150 -15.82 -10.48 -3.69
N GLU A 151 -16.13 -11.79 -3.75
CA GLU A 151 -17.47 -12.29 -3.49
C GLU A 151 -17.87 -12.12 -2.02
N LYS A 152 -16.96 -12.39 -1.08
CA LYS A 152 -17.18 -12.17 0.35
C LYS A 152 -17.30 -10.68 0.70
N ALA A 153 -16.43 -9.85 0.11
CA ALA A 153 -16.34 -8.41 0.44
C ALA A 153 -17.48 -7.57 -0.18
N GLN A 154 -18.03 -7.97 -1.34
CA GLN A 154 -19.08 -7.22 -2.06
C GLN A 154 -18.76 -5.72 -2.27
N PRO A 155 -17.53 -5.33 -2.71
CA PRO A 155 -17.19 -3.94 -2.91
C PRO A 155 -17.99 -3.35 -4.09
N LYS A 156 -18.31 -2.03 -4.00
CA LYS A 156 -19.03 -1.33 -5.09
C LYS A 156 -18.17 -1.21 -6.35
N LEU A 157 -16.85 -0.95 -6.16
CA LEU A 157 -15.87 -0.90 -7.25
C LEU A 157 -14.65 -1.78 -6.90
N ARG A 158 -14.17 -2.56 -7.87
CA ARG A 158 -12.99 -3.42 -7.75
C ARG A 158 -11.90 -2.92 -8.66
N CYS A 159 -10.78 -2.48 -8.10
CA CYS A 159 -9.56 -2.16 -8.86
C CYS A 159 -8.50 -3.23 -8.59
N LYS A 160 -7.98 -3.84 -9.66
CA LYS A 160 -6.91 -4.84 -9.60
C LYS A 160 -5.57 -4.16 -9.87
N ASN A 161 -4.65 -4.22 -8.94
CA ASN A 161 -3.27 -3.78 -9.17
C ASN A 161 -2.48 -4.97 -9.73
N GLN A 162 -2.23 -4.97 -11.04
CA GLN A 162 -1.49 -6.05 -11.70
C GLN A 162 -0.09 -5.61 -12.06
N ARG A 163 0.90 -6.44 -11.76
CA ARG A 163 2.23 -6.32 -12.36
C ARG A 163 2.17 -6.61 -13.87
N PRO A 164 2.86 -5.83 -14.72
CA PRO A 164 2.67 -5.90 -16.17
C PRO A 164 3.42 -7.08 -16.78
N GLU A 165 2.75 -8.21 -16.94
CA GLU A 165 3.02 -9.12 -18.03
C GLU A 165 1.70 -9.46 -18.74
N LYS A 166 1.43 -8.70 -19.80
CA LYS A 166 0.31 -8.87 -20.75
C LYS A 166 -1.11 -8.71 -20.17
N LEU A 167 -1.52 -7.46 -19.98
CA LEU A 167 -2.91 -7.09 -19.74
C LEU A 167 -3.56 -6.42 -20.93
N ARG A 168 -4.52 -7.12 -21.49
CA ARG A 168 -5.59 -6.48 -22.25
C ARG A 168 -6.84 -6.43 -21.39
N ARG A 169 -7.26 -5.18 -21.10
CA ARG A 169 -8.61 -4.71 -20.75
C ARG A 169 -9.43 -5.53 -19.76
N TRP A 170 -9.62 -4.99 -18.56
CA TRP A 170 -10.86 -5.16 -17.78
C TRP A 170 -11.05 -3.92 -16.90
N CYS A 171 -11.63 -2.86 -17.43
CA CYS A 171 -12.53 -1.97 -16.70
C CYS A 171 -13.91 -2.28 -17.26
N GLY A 172 -14.66 -3.10 -16.55
CA GLY A 172 -16.08 -3.36 -16.82
C GLY A 172 -16.90 -2.50 -15.87
N ARG A 173 -17.87 -1.78 -16.44
CA ARG A 173 -18.86 -0.95 -15.75
C ARG A 173 -19.67 -1.77 -14.77
#